data_3c7008274197aa8727e9542586f59559
#
_entry.id   3c7008274197aa8727e9542586f59559
#
_cell.length_a   1.000
_cell.length_b   1.000
_cell.length_c   1.000
_cell.angle_alpha   90.00
_cell.angle_beta   90.00
_cell.angle_gamma   90.00
#
_symmetry.space_group_name_H-M   'P 1'
#
loop_
_entity.id
_entity.type
_entity.pdbx_description
1 polymer ?
#
loop_
_entity_poly.entity_id
_entity_poly.type
_entity_poly.pdbx_seq_one_letter_code
_entity_poly.pdbx_strand_id
1 'polypeptide(L)'
;MFFITVLYVSIQWVLFFFFSFRCKKPTGWRGKQPSNSEEKLGFRVQPKPPWVRKEVIRLKALMPDDGCRKIALTFNRLHRREKKETVGKTFVSRVIRNHQYEIQVLRNKIKHRKPAIIPKRSIWQVDLTGKPTDENRQQMLLGIIDHGCRACVALATLPRKSTLRILIQLLQAIERFGTPRTIRTDNETMFTSRLFRLVMWLLGIKHQQTELHCPWQNGRIERLFLTLKQKLNQLEFTNADSLDLFLQRFRFWYNFVRPHQHLNGKVPA
;
A
#
# COMPACT_ATOMS: atom_id res chain seq x y z
N MET A 1 38.51 19.71 21.28
CA MET A 1 38.38 20.95 20.48
C MET A 1 37.95 20.71 19.04
N PHE A 2 37.93 19.51 18.52
CA PHE A 2 37.56 19.19 17.14
C PHE A 2 36.04 19.04 16.90
N PHE A 3 35.24 18.80 17.91
CA PHE A 3 33.78 18.60 17.79
C PHE A 3 32.95 19.90 17.65
N ILE A 4 33.44 21.01 18.12
CA ILE A 4 32.73 22.29 18.11
C ILE A 4 32.85 22.97 16.74
N THR A 5 33.95 22.77 16.03
CA THR A 5 34.20 23.33 14.69
C THR A 5 33.37 22.66 13.60
N VAL A 6 33.07 21.36 13.72
CA VAL A 6 32.25 20.63 12.76
C VAL A 6 30.77 21.03 12.89
N LEU A 7 30.29 21.33 14.09
CA LEU A 7 28.90 21.78 14.30
C LEU A 7 28.67 23.21 13.76
N TYR A 8 29.68 24.06 13.84
CA TYR A 8 29.57 25.46 13.38
C TYR A 8 29.52 25.58 11.83
N VAL A 9 30.25 24.71 11.15
CA VAL A 9 30.24 24.65 9.67
C VAL A 9 28.92 24.10 9.13
N SER A 10 28.33 23.13 9.83
CA SER A 10 27.05 22.53 9.45
C SER A 10 25.88 23.50 9.57
N ILE A 11 25.89 24.36 10.57
CA ILE A 11 24.83 25.36 10.80
C ILE A 11 24.95 26.52 9.79
N GLN A 12 26.15 26.90 9.40
CA GLN A 12 26.32 27.94 8.38
C GLN A 12 25.87 27.50 6.97
N TRP A 13 26.05 26.18 6.63
CA TRP A 13 25.56 25.62 5.36
C TRP A 13 24.03 25.58 5.28
N VAL A 14 23.37 25.26 6.40
CA VAL A 14 21.90 25.22 6.46
C VAL A 14 21.32 26.63 6.37
N LEU A 15 21.93 27.63 7.00
CA LEU A 15 21.48 29.02 6.91
C LEU A 15 21.75 29.63 5.51
N PHE A 16 22.83 29.25 4.84
CA PHE A 16 23.11 29.70 3.47
C PHE A 16 22.10 29.12 2.45
N PHE A 17 21.63 27.92 2.66
CA PHE A 17 20.62 27.27 1.78
C PHE A 17 19.24 27.92 1.96
N PHE A 18 18.87 28.37 3.15
CA PHE A 18 17.59 29.02 3.40
C PHE A 18 17.54 30.48 2.97
N PHE A 19 18.70 31.17 2.86
CA PHE A 19 18.74 32.59 2.45
C PHE A 19 18.93 32.80 0.94
N SER A 20 19.30 31.79 0.17
CA SER A 20 19.53 31.92 -1.29
C SER A 20 18.27 31.78 -2.15
N PHE A 21 17.11 31.41 -1.59
CA PHE A 21 15.84 31.46 -2.31
C PHE A 21 15.10 32.78 -2.08
N ARG A 22 15.77 33.87 -2.42
CA ARG A 22 15.09 35.17 -2.57
C ARG A 22 14.37 35.13 -3.93
N CYS A 23 13.08 34.90 -3.88
CA CYS A 23 12.16 34.95 -5.00
C CYS A 23 12.32 36.31 -5.71
N LYS A 24 12.92 36.32 -6.92
CA LYS A 24 12.93 37.49 -7.79
C LYS A 24 11.48 37.79 -8.17
N LYS A 25 10.95 38.92 -7.71
CA LYS A 25 9.68 39.46 -8.21
C LYS A 25 9.85 39.74 -9.72
N PRO A 26 8.91 39.29 -10.56
CA PRO A 26 8.96 39.69 -11.97
C PRO A 26 8.66 41.17 -12.05
N THR A 27 9.67 41.93 -12.49
CA THR A 27 9.55 43.33 -12.91
C THR A 27 8.82 43.35 -14.24
N GLY A 28 7.67 43.96 -14.30
CA GLY A 28 7.03 44.29 -15.59
C GLY A 28 5.52 44.04 -15.66
N TRP A 29 4.77 44.43 -14.65
CA TRP A 29 3.35 44.71 -14.84
C TRP A 29 3.16 46.25 -14.81
N ARG A 30 3.11 46.86 -16.03
CA ARG A 30 2.53 48.19 -16.19
C ARG A 30 1.04 48.04 -15.91
N GLY A 31 0.60 48.54 -14.78
CA GLY A 31 -0.80 48.69 -14.47
C GLY A 31 -1.47 49.61 -15.49
N LYS A 32 -2.40 49.07 -16.27
CA LYS A 32 -3.39 49.92 -16.95
C LYS A 32 -4.21 50.61 -15.86
N GLN A 33 -4.18 51.95 -15.87
CA GLN A 33 -5.10 52.74 -15.07
C GLN A 33 -6.53 52.35 -15.47
N PRO A 34 -7.45 52.27 -14.48
CA PRO A 34 -8.85 52.02 -14.77
C PRO A 34 -9.40 53.22 -15.52
N SER A 35 -9.74 53.05 -16.81
CA SER A 35 -10.60 53.99 -17.51
C SER A 35 -11.96 53.98 -16.82
N ASN A 36 -12.40 55.18 -16.43
CA ASN A 36 -13.78 55.45 -16.00
C ASN A 36 -14.74 54.96 -17.10
N SER A 37 -15.33 53.79 -16.90
CA SER A 37 -16.39 53.29 -17.75
C SER A 37 -17.36 52.49 -16.90
N GLU A 38 -18.50 53.11 -16.70
CA GLU A 38 -19.80 52.50 -16.43
C GLU A 38 -19.83 51.30 -15.49
N GLU A 39 -20.42 51.46 -14.32
CA GLU A 39 -20.86 50.37 -13.43
C GLU A 39 -21.67 49.36 -14.24
N LYS A 40 -21.03 48.33 -14.75
CA LYS A 40 -21.73 47.16 -15.19
C LYS A 40 -22.37 46.52 -13.97
N LEU A 41 -23.67 46.72 -13.84
CA LEU A 41 -24.54 46.01 -12.90
C LEU A 41 -24.29 44.49 -13.12
N GLY A 42 -23.27 43.99 -12.42
CA GLY A 42 -22.94 42.56 -12.44
C GLY A 42 -24.05 41.81 -11.73
N PHE A 43 -24.79 40.99 -12.46
CA PHE A 43 -25.69 40.02 -11.85
C PHE A 43 -24.94 39.28 -10.75
N ARG A 44 -25.23 39.56 -9.47
CA ARG A 44 -24.70 38.83 -8.32
C ARG A 44 -25.32 37.43 -8.35
N VAL A 45 -24.61 36.50 -8.95
CA VAL A 45 -25.00 35.09 -8.90
C VAL A 45 -24.97 34.65 -7.42
N GLN A 46 -26.11 34.22 -6.90
CA GLN A 46 -26.21 33.73 -5.52
C GLN A 46 -25.14 32.65 -5.24
N PRO A 47 -24.47 32.71 -4.09
CA PRO A 47 -23.47 31.72 -3.73
C PRO A 47 -24.13 30.35 -3.59
N LYS A 48 -23.50 29.33 -4.21
CA LYS A 48 -24.02 27.97 -4.11
C LYS A 48 -23.94 27.43 -2.69
N PRO A 49 -24.93 26.61 -2.28
CA PRO A 49 -24.96 26.01 -0.96
C PRO A 49 -23.64 25.25 -0.61
N PRO A 50 -23.22 25.27 0.65
CA PRO A 50 -21.95 24.66 1.08
C PRO A 50 -21.82 23.17 0.73
N TRP A 51 -22.91 22.41 0.69
CA TRP A 51 -22.91 21.01 0.33
C TRP A 51 -22.47 20.75 -1.12
N VAL A 52 -22.74 21.67 -2.04
CA VAL A 52 -22.33 21.58 -3.45
C VAL A 52 -20.81 21.51 -3.57
N ARG A 53 -20.11 22.36 -2.81
CA ARG A 53 -18.65 22.34 -2.75
C ARG A 53 -18.13 21.01 -2.18
N LYS A 54 -18.70 20.55 -1.06
CA LYS A 54 -18.32 19.28 -0.43
C LYS A 54 -18.51 18.11 -1.40
N GLU A 55 -19.59 18.11 -2.16
CA GLU A 55 -19.87 17.03 -3.13
C GLU A 55 -18.91 17.07 -4.33
N VAL A 56 -18.53 18.24 -4.83
CA VAL A 56 -17.49 18.37 -5.87
C VAL A 56 -16.14 17.83 -5.37
N ILE A 57 -15.76 18.13 -4.13
CA ILE A 57 -14.54 17.60 -3.49
C ILE A 57 -14.62 16.06 -3.42
N ARG A 58 -15.77 15.51 -2.98
CA ARG A 58 -16.01 14.07 -2.92
C ARG A 58 -15.90 13.39 -4.28
N LEU A 59 -16.56 13.95 -5.30
CA LEU A 59 -16.52 13.42 -6.66
C LEU A 59 -15.08 13.46 -7.22
N LYS A 60 -14.32 14.54 -7.00
CA LYS A 60 -12.92 14.60 -7.44
C LYS A 60 -12.02 13.61 -6.70
N ALA A 61 -12.30 13.32 -5.44
CA ALA A 61 -11.56 12.30 -4.69
C ALA A 61 -11.84 10.88 -5.21
N LEU A 62 -13.10 10.61 -5.60
CA LEU A 62 -13.51 9.32 -6.19
C LEU A 62 -13.07 9.13 -7.64
N MET A 63 -12.97 10.23 -8.39
CA MET A 63 -12.67 10.25 -9.82
C MET A 63 -11.36 11.03 -10.09
N PRO A 64 -10.20 10.50 -9.64
CA PRO A 64 -8.93 11.25 -9.65
C PRO A 64 -8.47 11.65 -11.05
N ASP A 65 -8.68 10.79 -12.03
CA ASP A 65 -8.18 10.95 -13.39
C ASP A 65 -9.14 11.74 -14.27
N ASP A 66 -10.37 11.99 -13.78
CA ASP A 66 -11.40 12.68 -14.55
C ASP A 66 -11.24 14.21 -14.49
N GLY A 67 -11.39 14.84 -15.65
CA GLY A 67 -11.34 16.30 -15.80
C GLY A 67 -12.58 17.01 -15.26
N CYS A 68 -12.45 18.33 -15.03
CA CYS A 68 -13.51 19.16 -14.43
C CYS A 68 -14.86 19.09 -15.19
N ARG A 69 -14.83 18.91 -16.52
CA ARG A 69 -16.06 18.78 -17.34
C ARG A 69 -16.84 17.52 -16.99
N LYS A 70 -16.14 16.38 -16.86
CA LYS A 70 -16.75 15.09 -16.55
C LYS A 70 -17.30 15.08 -15.11
N ILE A 71 -16.59 15.69 -14.16
CA ILE A 71 -17.05 15.87 -12.77
C ILE A 71 -18.32 16.73 -12.74
N ALA A 72 -18.37 17.83 -13.48
CA ALA A 72 -19.57 18.68 -13.58
C ALA A 72 -20.77 17.92 -14.15
N LEU A 73 -20.55 17.14 -15.21
CA LEU A 73 -21.60 16.30 -15.80
C LEU A 73 -22.11 15.25 -14.80
N THR A 74 -21.20 14.60 -14.09
CA THR A 74 -21.56 13.60 -13.06
C THR A 74 -22.36 14.24 -11.93
N PHE A 75 -21.91 15.38 -11.41
CA PHE A 75 -22.63 16.14 -10.39
C PHE A 75 -24.06 16.48 -10.85
N ASN A 76 -24.19 17.05 -12.05
CA ASN A 76 -25.48 17.47 -12.60
C ASN A 76 -26.41 16.28 -12.82
N ARG A 77 -25.89 15.12 -13.27
CA ARG A 77 -26.67 13.89 -13.42
C ARG A 77 -27.25 13.41 -12.09
N LEU A 78 -26.44 13.48 -11.01
CA LEU A 78 -26.83 12.98 -9.69
C LEU A 78 -27.83 13.92 -8.97
N HIS A 79 -27.67 15.24 -9.11
CA HIS A 79 -28.35 16.20 -8.23
C HIS A 79 -29.36 17.11 -8.91
N ARG A 80 -29.44 17.11 -10.26
CA ARG A 80 -30.35 17.98 -11.01
C ARG A 80 -31.83 17.71 -10.70
N ARG A 81 -32.21 16.44 -10.56
CA ARG A 81 -33.60 16.06 -10.33
C ARG A 81 -34.05 16.29 -8.89
N GLU A 82 -33.26 15.91 -7.92
CA GLU A 82 -33.65 15.93 -6.52
C GLU A 82 -33.40 17.31 -5.85
N LYS A 83 -32.23 17.90 -6.09
CA LYS A 83 -31.79 19.12 -5.39
C LYS A 83 -31.83 20.37 -6.26
N LYS A 84 -32.25 20.27 -7.51
CA LYS A 84 -32.33 21.37 -8.50
C LYS A 84 -31.05 22.20 -8.65
N GLU A 85 -29.90 21.68 -8.20
CA GLU A 85 -28.60 22.34 -8.27
C GLU A 85 -27.76 21.80 -9.43
N THR A 86 -27.12 22.72 -10.15
CA THR A 86 -26.19 22.37 -11.23
C THR A 86 -24.88 23.12 -11.10
N VAL A 87 -23.80 22.55 -11.58
CA VAL A 87 -22.46 23.17 -11.57
C VAL A 87 -21.86 23.21 -12.97
N GLY A 88 -21.17 24.29 -13.28
CA GLY A 88 -20.39 24.41 -14.52
C GLY A 88 -18.92 24.01 -14.33
N LYS A 89 -18.22 23.77 -15.45
CA LYS A 89 -16.78 23.44 -15.48
C LYS A 89 -15.94 24.44 -14.69
N THR A 90 -16.22 25.74 -14.82
CA THR A 90 -15.46 26.82 -14.16
C THR A 90 -15.60 26.77 -12.65
N PHE A 91 -16.81 26.52 -12.13
CA PHE A 91 -17.06 26.35 -10.70
C PHE A 91 -16.28 25.14 -10.16
N VAL A 92 -16.38 23.98 -10.83
CA VAL A 92 -15.66 22.76 -10.46
C VAL A 92 -14.15 23.00 -10.45
N SER A 93 -13.60 23.66 -11.48
CA SER A 93 -12.18 23.98 -11.56
C SER A 93 -11.72 24.87 -10.39
N ARG A 94 -12.51 25.88 -10.04
CA ARG A 94 -12.22 26.76 -8.90
C ARG A 94 -12.23 26.01 -7.57
N VAL A 95 -13.24 25.15 -7.35
CA VAL A 95 -13.32 24.33 -6.14
C VAL A 95 -12.13 23.39 -6.03
N ILE A 96 -11.78 22.68 -7.11
CA ILE A 96 -10.64 21.76 -7.11
C ILE A 96 -9.34 22.48 -6.80
N ARG A 97 -9.11 23.66 -7.41
CA ARG A 97 -7.88 24.43 -7.18
C ARG A 97 -7.76 24.91 -5.73
N ASN A 98 -8.87 25.34 -5.12
CA ASN A 98 -8.87 25.88 -3.77
C ASN A 98 -8.85 24.81 -2.67
N HIS A 99 -9.24 23.56 -2.99
CA HIS A 99 -9.40 22.48 -2.01
C HIS A 99 -8.55 21.24 -2.33
N GLN A 100 -7.38 21.42 -2.95
CA GLN A 100 -6.49 20.31 -3.32
C GLN A 100 -6.10 19.45 -2.12
N TYR A 101 -5.79 20.07 -0.98
CA TYR A 101 -5.45 19.36 0.24
C TYR A 101 -6.59 18.47 0.75
N GLU A 102 -7.82 19.01 0.83
CA GLU A 102 -8.99 18.25 1.27
C GLU A 102 -9.28 17.06 0.35
N ILE A 103 -9.14 17.25 -0.97
CA ILE A 103 -9.28 16.20 -1.98
C ILE A 103 -8.24 15.11 -1.74
N GLN A 104 -6.99 15.48 -1.48
CA GLN A 104 -5.90 14.51 -1.22
C GLN A 104 -6.15 13.71 0.07
N VAL A 105 -6.55 14.40 1.16
CA VAL A 105 -6.90 13.74 2.43
C VAL A 105 -8.07 12.76 2.24
N LEU A 106 -9.11 13.18 1.52
CA LEU A 106 -10.27 12.33 1.27
C LEU A 106 -9.92 11.14 0.38
N ARG A 107 -9.07 11.34 -0.64
CA ARG A 107 -8.51 10.28 -1.48
C ARG A 107 -7.77 9.23 -0.67
N ASN A 108 -6.90 9.67 0.23
CA ASN A 108 -6.16 8.77 1.11
C ASN A 108 -7.11 7.99 2.03
N LYS A 109 -8.15 8.63 2.57
CA LYS A 109 -9.18 7.95 3.38
C LYS A 109 -9.94 6.89 2.56
N ILE A 110 -10.29 7.19 1.32
CA ILE A 110 -11.00 6.26 0.41
C ILE A 110 -10.08 5.10 0.02
N LYS A 111 -8.85 5.39 -0.37
CA LYS A 111 -7.84 4.41 -0.77
C LYS A 111 -7.41 3.50 0.38
N HIS A 112 -7.30 4.06 1.57
CA HIS A 112 -6.91 3.35 2.78
C HIS A 112 -8.12 2.98 3.66
N ARG A 113 -9.14 2.38 3.07
CA ARG A 113 -10.16 1.68 3.87
C ARG A 113 -9.43 0.75 4.83
N LYS A 114 -9.59 0.99 6.14
CA LYS A 114 -9.03 0.09 7.14
C LYS A 114 -9.55 -1.31 6.84
N PRO A 115 -8.67 -2.27 6.49
CA PRO A 115 -9.14 -3.64 6.25
C PRO A 115 -9.77 -4.16 7.53
N ALA A 116 -10.80 -5.00 7.39
CA ALA A 116 -11.42 -5.65 8.52
C ALA A 116 -10.35 -6.34 9.38
N ILE A 117 -10.48 -6.23 10.71
CA ILE A 117 -9.58 -6.90 11.64
C ILE A 117 -9.79 -8.40 11.46
N ILE A 118 -8.76 -9.11 11.04
CA ILE A 118 -8.76 -10.56 10.92
C ILE A 118 -8.12 -11.11 12.19
N PRO A 119 -8.80 -11.99 12.93
CA PRO A 119 -8.22 -12.63 14.12
C PRO A 119 -6.96 -13.44 13.79
N LYS A 120 -6.06 -13.58 14.76
CA LYS A 120 -4.92 -14.51 14.68
C LYS A 120 -5.40 -15.92 14.34
N ARG A 121 -4.63 -16.69 13.58
CA ARG A 121 -4.92 -18.07 13.14
C ARG A 121 -6.22 -18.21 12.33
N SER A 122 -6.82 -17.12 11.90
CA SER A 122 -8.02 -17.20 11.05
C SER A 122 -7.65 -17.59 9.62
N ILE A 123 -6.67 -16.92 9.05
CA ILE A 123 -6.24 -17.15 7.68
C ILE A 123 -4.72 -17.17 7.63
N TRP A 124 -4.15 -18.27 7.18
CA TRP A 124 -2.75 -18.33 6.77
C TRP A 124 -2.65 -18.27 5.27
N GLN A 125 -1.71 -17.50 4.78
CA GLN A 125 -1.39 -17.44 3.37
C GLN A 125 -0.07 -18.16 3.12
N VAL A 126 -0.09 -19.06 2.13
CA VAL A 126 1.05 -19.87 1.72
C VAL A 126 1.37 -19.53 0.28
N ASP A 127 2.64 -19.31 0.00
CA ASP A 127 3.10 -18.96 -1.34
C ASP A 127 4.58 -19.34 -1.52
N LEU A 128 5.02 -19.41 -2.77
CA LEU A 128 6.38 -19.76 -3.15
C LEU A 128 7.07 -18.57 -3.82
N THR A 129 8.37 -18.44 -3.59
CA THR A 129 9.20 -17.50 -4.32
C THR A 129 10.54 -18.12 -4.70
N GLY A 130 11.13 -17.67 -5.80
CA GLY A 130 12.46 -18.11 -6.23
C GLY A 130 13.55 -17.12 -5.84
N LYS A 131 14.75 -17.63 -5.51
CA LYS A 131 15.99 -16.89 -5.52
C LYS A 131 16.90 -17.48 -6.60
N PRO A 132 17.45 -16.69 -7.54
CA PRO A 132 18.53 -17.16 -8.40
C PRO A 132 19.76 -17.45 -7.53
N THR A 133 20.41 -18.58 -7.77
CA THR A 133 21.69 -18.97 -7.19
C THR A 133 22.76 -18.88 -8.26
N ASP A 134 24.02 -18.68 -7.90
CA ASP A 134 25.16 -18.50 -8.83
C ASP A 134 25.34 -19.63 -9.84
N GLU A 135 24.86 -20.85 -9.51
CA GLU A 135 24.84 -22.02 -10.40
C GLU A 135 23.68 -22.03 -11.42
N ASN A 136 23.03 -20.90 -11.69
CA ASN A 136 21.85 -20.81 -12.57
C ASN A 136 20.66 -21.71 -12.14
N ARG A 137 20.64 -22.17 -10.89
CA ARG A 137 19.56 -22.94 -10.28
C ARG A 137 18.68 -22.02 -9.43
N GLN A 138 17.37 -22.03 -9.64
CA GLN A 138 16.44 -21.32 -8.78
C GLN A 138 16.21 -22.10 -7.48
N GLN A 139 16.69 -21.54 -6.37
CA GLN A 139 16.31 -22.04 -5.06
C GLN A 139 14.89 -21.57 -4.73
N MET A 140 13.98 -22.53 -4.50
CA MET A 140 12.61 -22.22 -4.11
C MET A 140 12.49 -21.98 -2.61
N LEU A 141 11.74 -20.97 -2.25
CA LEU A 141 11.48 -20.60 -0.87
C LEU A 141 9.97 -20.66 -0.62
N LEU A 142 9.57 -21.37 0.43
CA LEU A 142 8.20 -21.41 0.92
C LEU A 142 8.05 -20.36 2.01
N GLY A 143 6.99 -19.53 1.92
CA GLY A 143 6.59 -18.59 2.96
C GLY A 143 5.17 -18.91 3.44
N ILE A 144 4.97 -18.82 4.76
CA ILE A 144 3.65 -18.86 5.39
C ILE A 144 3.50 -17.65 6.29
N ILE A 145 2.46 -16.84 6.07
CA ILE A 145 2.17 -15.66 6.86
C ILE A 145 0.76 -15.71 7.45
N ASP A 146 0.61 -15.36 8.72
CA ASP A 146 -0.69 -15.17 9.34
C ASP A 146 -1.28 -13.81 8.94
N HIS A 147 -2.48 -13.82 8.39
CA HIS A 147 -3.18 -12.60 7.97
C HIS A 147 -3.58 -11.68 9.12
N GLY A 148 -3.85 -12.22 10.30
CA GLY A 148 -4.29 -11.46 11.47
C GLY A 148 -3.16 -10.65 12.09
N CYS A 149 -2.15 -11.35 12.59
CA CYS A 149 -1.02 -10.72 13.30
C CYS A 149 0.16 -10.37 12.41
N ARG A 150 0.18 -10.75 11.13
CA ARG A 150 1.29 -10.52 10.19
C ARG A 150 2.55 -11.34 10.50
N ALA A 151 2.47 -12.28 11.42
CA ALA A 151 3.62 -13.12 11.74
C ALA A 151 4.01 -14.00 10.56
N CYS A 152 5.30 -14.08 10.29
CA CYS A 152 5.89 -15.09 9.43
C CYS A 152 5.91 -16.42 10.18
N VAL A 153 4.93 -17.28 9.90
CA VAL A 153 4.72 -18.57 10.58
C VAL A 153 5.79 -19.57 10.16
N ALA A 154 6.05 -19.68 8.87
CA ALA A 154 7.13 -20.52 8.34
C ALA A 154 7.86 -19.80 7.19
N LEU A 155 9.14 -20.09 7.07
CA LEU A 155 10.00 -19.67 5.99
C LEU A 155 11.08 -20.75 5.83
N ALA A 156 11.10 -21.43 4.70
CA ALA A 156 11.99 -22.58 4.50
C ALA A 156 12.41 -22.71 3.02
N THR A 157 13.57 -23.27 2.80
CA THR A 157 14.03 -23.69 1.48
C THR A 157 13.33 -24.97 1.02
N LEU A 158 13.01 -25.04 -0.27
CA LEU A 158 12.50 -26.26 -0.90
C LEU A 158 13.46 -26.69 -2.00
N PRO A 159 14.13 -27.84 -1.87
CA PRO A 159 15.05 -28.36 -2.90
C PRO A 159 14.34 -28.63 -4.23
N ARG A 160 13.06 -28.97 -4.17
CA ARG A 160 12.19 -29.20 -5.35
C ARG A 160 10.77 -28.73 -5.04
N LYS A 161 10.07 -28.26 -6.07
CA LYS A 161 8.62 -28.02 -6.03
C LYS A 161 7.89 -29.35 -5.81
N SER A 162 7.48 -29.61 -4.57
CA SER A 162 6.78 -30.85 -4.21
C SER A 162 5.68 -30.56 -3.19
N THR A 163 4.47 -31.02 -3.49
CA THR A 163 3.31 -30.94 -2.58
C THR A 163 3.63 -31.55 -1.22
N LEU A 164 4.30 -32.70 -1.18
CA LEU A 164 4.63 -33.37 0.08
C LEU A 164 5.53 -32.51 0.98
N ARG A 165 6.55 -31.87 0.41
CA ARG A 165 7.45 -31.01 1.18
C ARG A 165 6.75 -29.76 1.71
N ILE A 166 5.86 -29.18 0.92
CA ILE A 166 5.01 -28.07 1.35
C ILE A 166 4.12 -28.49 2.53
N LEU A 167 3.49 -29.68 2.43
CA LEU A 167 2.65 -30.23 3.50
C LEU A 167 3.45 -30.50 4.78
N ILE A 168 4.66 -31.04 4.69
CA ILE A 168 5.53 -31.24 5.86
C ILE A 168 5.80 -29.91 6.56
N GLN A 169 6.18 -28.88 5.82
CA GLN A 169 6.43 -27.54 6.39
C GLN A 169 5.17 -26.93 7.00
N LEU A 170 4.02 -27.15 6.37
CA LEU A 170 2.74 -26.69 6.86
C LEU A 170 2.33 -27.41 8.16
N LEU A 171 2.49 -28.73 8.23
CA LEU A 171 2.22 -29.53 9.42
C LEU A 171 3.11 -29.12 10.59
N GLN A 172 4.40 -28.91 10.36
CA GLN A 172 5.32 -28.38 11.37
C GLN A 172 4.91 -27.00 11.87
N ALA A 173 4.40 -26.14 10.97
CA ALA A 173 3.89 -24.84 11.34
C ALA A 173 2.61 -24.95 12.18
N ILE A 174 1.70 -25.88 11.83
CA ILE A 174 0.47 -26.16 12.57
C ILE A 174 0.77 -26.69 13.98
N GLU A 175 1.71 -27.61 14.10
CA GLU A 175 2.15 -28.12 15.39
C GLU A 175 2.66 -27.02 16.34
N ARG A 176 3.44 -26.07 15.80
CA ARG A 176 4.01 -24.96 16.61
C ARG A 176 3.02 -23.86 16.95
N PHE A 177 2.14 -23.51 16.02
CA PHE A 177 1.32 -22.29 16.13
C PHE A 177 -0.17 -22.57 16.19
N GLY A 178 -0.59 -23.83 16.07
CA GLY A 178 -1.98 -24.25 16.05
C GLY A 178 -2.61 -24.18 14.65
N THR A 179 -3.73 -24.83 14.48
CA THR A 179 -4.43 -24.99 13.21
C THR A 179 -5.13 -23.70 12.78
N PRO A 180 -4.90 -23.18 11.57
CA PRO A 180 -5.66 -22.06 11.03
C PRO A 180 -7.05 -22.52 10.57
N ARG A 181 -8.02 -21.61 10.56
CA ARG A 181 -9.36 -21.92 9.98
C ARG A 181 -9.32 -22.02 8.46
N THR A 182 -8.45 -21.24 7.83
CA THR A 182 -8.36 -21.16 6.36
C THR A 182 -6.93 -21.07 5.94
N ILE A 183 -6.56 -21.81 4.92
CA ILE A 183 -5.30 -21.64 4.18
C ILE A 183 -5.64 -21.05 2.82
N ARG A 184 -4.98 -19.93 2.50
CA ARG A 184 -5.07 -19.28 1.20
C ARG A 184 -3.79 -19.52 0.41
N THR A 185 -3.94 -19.95 -0.84
CA THR A 185 -2.83 -20.20 -1.78
C THR A 185 -3.14 -19.53 -3.12
N ASP A 186 -2.14 -19.44 -3.97
CA ASP A 186 -2.36 -19.22 -5.40
C ASP A 186 -2.89 -20.49 -6.11
N ASN A 187 -3.00 -20.42 -7.42
CA ASN A 187 -3.51 -21.52 -8.26
C ASN A 187 -2.38 -22.45 -8.79
N GLU A 188 -1.19 -22.44 -8.17
CA GLU A 188 -0.13 -23.37 -8.58
C GLU A 188 -0.56 -24.85 -8.42
N THR A 189 -0.05 -25.69 -9.30
CA THR A 189 -0.43 -27.13 -9.38
C THR A 189 -0.21 -27.90 -8.08
N MET A 190 0.78 -27.50 -7.28
CA MET A 190 1.07 -28.15 -6.00
C MET A 190 -0.03 -27.93 -4.96
N PHE A 191 -0.64 -26.76 -4.94
CA PHE A 191 -1.74 -26.42 -4.03
C PHE A 191 -3.10 -26.93 -4.54
N THR A 192 -3.23 -27.14 -5.86
CA THR A 192 -4.44 -27.72 -6.46
C THR A 192 -4.45 -29.24 -6.51
N SER A 193 -3.35 -29.90 -6.11
CA SER A 193 -3.20 -31.34 -6.14
C SER A 193 -4.23 -32.08 -5.27
N ARG A 194 -4.59 -33.30 -5.64
CA ARG A 194 -5.52 -34.16 -4.85
C ARG A 194 -4.98 -34.38 -3.44
N LEU A 195 -3.68 -34.61 -3.29
CA LEU A 195 -3.03 -34.82 -2.00
C LEU A 195 -3.18 -33.60 -1.08
N PHE A 196 -2.91 -32.39 -1.61
CA PHE A 196 -3.04 -31.16 -0.82
C PHE A 196 -4.47 -30.97 -0.32
N ARG A 197 -5.46 -31.13 -1.21
CA ARG A 197 -6.88 -31.00 -0.86
C ARG A 197 -7.33 -32.03 0.15
N LEU A 198 -6.88 -33.28 0.01
CA LEU A 198 -7.18 -34.36 0.97
C LEU A 198 -6.66 -34.02 2.37
N VAL A 199 -5.39 -33.57 2.47
CA VAL A 199 -4.80 -33.20 3.77
C VAL A 199 -5.54 -32.02 4.39
N MET A 200 -5.89 -30.98 3.59
CA MET A 200 -6.69 -29.86 4.11
C MET A 200 -8.04 -30.31 4.65
N TRP A 201 -8.70 -31.22 3.95
CA TRP A 201 -9.98 -31.80 4.40
C TRP A 201 -9.83 -32.62 5.69
N LEU A 202 -8.82 -33.48 5.79
CA LEU A 202 -8.54 -34.27 7.00
C LEU A 202 -8.25 -33.38 8.22
N LEU A 203 -7.61 -32.25 8.03
CA LEU A 203 -7.30 -31.30 9.11
C LEU A 203 -8.47 -30.35 9.43
N GLY A 204 -9.59 -30.44 8.71
CA GLY A 204 -10.72 -29.51 8.88
C GLY A 204 -10.42 -28.08 8.45
N ILE A 205 -9.40 -27.85 7.61
CA ILE A 205 -8.95 -26.54 7.17
C ILE A 205 -9.63 -26.17 5.85
N LYS A 206 -10.28 -25.00 5.82
CA LYS A 206 -10.84 -24.47 4.57
C LYS A 206 -9.71 -24.08 3.62
N HIS A 207 -9.60 -24.70 2.47
CA HIS A 207 -8.69 -24.27 1.42
C HIS A 207 -9.35 -23.20 0.54
N GLN A 208 -8.72 -22.03 0.41
CA GLN A 208 -9.16 -20.92 -0.41
C GLN A 208 -8.08 -20.60 -1.43
N GLN A 209 -8.41 -20.69 -2.71
CA GLN A 209 -7.55 -20.22 -3.79
C GLN A 209 -7.78 -18.72 -4.02
N THR A 210 -6.74 -18.00 -4.41
CA THR A 210 -6.86 -16.60 -4.83
C THR A 210 -7.60 -16.54 -6.17
N GLU A 211 -8.47 -15.56 -6.28
CA GLU A 211 -9.22 -15.31 -7.51
C GLU A 211 -8.29 -14.80 -8.61
N LEU A 212 -8.56 -15.18 -9.83
CA LEU A 212 -7.85 -14.67 -11.00
C LEU A 212 -8.00 -13.14 -11.05
N HIS A 213 -6.93 -12.44 -11.38
CA HIS A 213 -6.88 -10.97 -11.47
C HIS A 213 -7.15 -10.21 -10.15
N CYS A 214 -6.98 -10.88 -8.99
CA CYS A 214 -7.13 -10.26 -7.67
C CYS A 214 -5.80 -10.18 -6.89
N PRO A 215 -4.76 -9.45 -7.37
CA PRO A 215 -3.42 -9.43 -6.75
C PRO A 215 -3.45 -8.89 -5.32
N TRP A 216 -4.43 -8.05 -4.97
CA TRP A 216 -4.56 -7.54 -3.60
C TRP A 216 -4.81 -8.64 -2.55
N GLN A 217 -5.30 -9.80 -2.96
CA GLN A 217 -5.49 -10.94 -2.05
C GLN A 217 -4.15 -11.50 -1.56
N ASN A 218 -3.07 -11.38 -2.37
CA ASN A 218 -1.71 -11.87 -2.08
C ASN A 218 -0.78 -10.81 -1.48
N GLY A 219 -1.19 -9.55 -1.43
CA GLY A 219 -0.33 -8.42 -1.07
C GLY A 219 0.39 -8.52 0.29
N ARG A 220 -0.05 -9.40 1.20
CA ARG A 220 0.61 -9.59 2.52
C ARG A 220 1.84 -10.47 2.42
N ILE A 221 1.73 -11.59 1.73
CA ILE A 221 2.86 -12.50 1.53
C ILE A 221 3.85 -11.92 0.52
N GLU A 222 3.36 -11.22 -0.50
CA GLU A 222 4.21 -10.46 -1.43
C GLU A 222 5.07 -9.43 -0.69
N ARG A 223 4.50 -8.73 0.29
CA ARG A 223 5.24 -7.79 1.13
C ARG A 223 6.30 -8.48 2.01
N LEU A 224 6.00 -9.66 2.54
CA LEU A 224 6.98 -10.50 3.25
C LEU A 224 8.14 -10.85 2.31
N PHE A 225 7.83 -11.38 1.12
CA PHE A 225 8.84 -11.75 0.14
C PHE A 225 9.63 -10.56 -0.40
N LEU A 226 9.00 -9.42 -0.60
CA LEU A 226 9.72 -8.19 -0.97
C LEU A 226 10.76 -7.81 0.09
N THR A 227 10.36 -7.83 1.38
CA THR A 227 11.26 -7.53 2.48
C THR A 227 12.38 -8.57 2.60
N LEU A 228 12.08 -9.85 2.36
CA LEU A 228 13.05 -10.92 2.33
C LEU A 228 14.06 -10.73 1.20
N LYS A 229 13.58 -10.51 -0.03
CA LYS A 229 14.42 -10.33 -1.21
C LYS A 229 15.35 -9.13 -1.08
N GLN A 230 14.88 -8.02 -0.52
CA GLN A 230 15.73 -6.85 -0.25
C GLN A 230 16.94 -7.16 0.62
N LYS A 231 16.79 -8.08 1.60
CA LYS A 231 17.91 -8.53 2.45
C LYS A 231 18.72 -9.65 1.81
N LEU A 232 18.07 -10.57 1.09
CA LEU A 232 18.73 -11.66 0.38
C LEU A 232 19.65 -11.18 -0.75
N ASN A 233 19.25 -10.12 -1.47
CA ASN A 233 20.05 -9.58 -2.59
C ASN A 233 21.34 -8.89 -2.15
N GLN A 234 21.50 -8.65 -0.85
CA GLN A 234 22.73 -8.07 -0.27
C GLN A 234 23.72 -9.12 0.20
N LEU A 235 23.37 -10.40 0.07
CA LEU A 235 24.14 -11.50 0.63
C LEU A 235 24.34 -12.61 -0.42
N GLU A 236 25.55 -13.13 -0.46
CA GLU A 236 25.90 -14.34 -1.21
C GLU A 236 25.86 -15.55 -0.27
N PHE A 237 25.31 -16.65 -0.73
CA PHE A 237 25.19 -17.87 0.06
C PHE A 237 25.95 -19.00 -0.64
N THR A 238 26.93 -19.52 0.04
CA THR A 238 27.82 -20.59 -0.48
C THR A 238 27.17 -21.97 -0.44
N ASN A 239 26.20 -22.20 0.47
CA ASN A 239 25.51 -23.49 0.61
C ASN A 239 24.07 -23.33 1.11
N ALA A 240 23.27 -24.40 1.03
CA ALA A 240 21.88 -24.43 1.46
C ALA A 240 21.72 -24.18 2.97
N ASP A 241 22.64 -24.68 3.79
CA ASP A 241 22.57 -24.55 5.25
C ASP A 241 22.75 -23.10 5.70
N SER A 242 23.64 -22.34 5.04
CA SER A 242 23.82 -20.91 5.32
C SER A 242 22.57 -20.11 4.97
N LEU A 243 21.86 -20.48 3.91
CA LEU A 243 20.58 -19.87 3.54
C LEU A 243 19.47 -20.21 4.57
N ASP A 244 19.37 -21.46 5.01
CA ASP A 244 18.39 -21.86 6.02
C ASP A 244 18.62 -21.16 7.36
N LEU A 245 19.86 -21.02 7.79
CA LEU A 245 20.21 -20.26 8.98
C LEU A 245 19.82 -18.77 8.84
N PHE A 246 20.06 -18.20 7.67
CA PHE A 246 19.63 -16.83 7.38
C PHE A 246 18.09 -16.70 7.43
N LEU A 247 17.33 -17.63 6.84
CA LEU A 247 15.88 -17.61 6.86
C LEU A 247 15.31 -17.69 8.29
N GLN A 248 15.93 -18.48 9.17
CA GLN A 248 15.56 -18.56 10.58
C GLN A 248 15.82 -17.22 11.30
N ARG A 249 17.00 -16.60 11.10
CA ARG A 249 17.34 -15.28 11.64
C ARG A 249 16.42 -14.18 11.10
N PHE A 250 16.13 -14.21 9.81
CA PHE A 250 15.19 -13.28 9.18
C PHE A 250 13.79 -13.42 9.78
N ARG A 251 13.27 -14.65 9.96
CA ARG A 251 11.96 -14.90 10.56
C ARG A 251 11.90 -14.37 12.00
N PHE A 252 12.96 -14.59 12.79
CA PHE A 252 13.06 -14.02 14.13
C PHE A 252 13.00 -12.49 14.10
N TRP A 253 13.86 -11.87 13.30
CA TRP A 253 13.89 -10.42 13.14
C TRP A 253 12.54 -9.85 12.67
N TYR A 254 11.92 -10.49 11.69
CA TYR A 254 10.64 -10.07 11.11
C TYR A 254 9.50 -10.10 12.14
N ASN A 255 9.48 -11.11 13.00
CA ASN A 255 8.41 -11.32 13.97
C ASN A 255 8.59 -10.55 15.28
N PHE A 256 9.83 -10.38 15.76
CA PHE A 256 10.12 -9.89 17.12
C PHE A 256 10.86 -8.55 17.16
N VAL A 257 11.47 -8.13 16.08
CA VAL A 257 12.31 -6.91 16.07
C VAL A 257 11.75 -5.84 15.13
N ARG A 258 11.27 -6.24 13.95
CA ARG A 258 10.83 -5.30 12.94
C ARG A 258 9.49 -4.66 13.29
N PRO A 259 9.40 -3.30 13.40
CA PRO A 259 8.12 -2.64 13.58
C PRO A 259 7.29 -2.68 12.29
N HIS A 260 6.01 -2.96 12.40
CA HIS A 260 5.08 -3.02 11.28
C HIS A 260 4.13 -1.82 11.31
N GLN A 261 4.11 -1.02 10.24
CA GLN A 261 3.24 0.16 10.14
C GLN A 261 1.74 -0.18 10.34
N HIS A 262 1.28 -1.32 9.76
CA HIS A 262 -0.10 -1.76 9.91
C HIS A 262 -0.47 -2.27 11.32
N LEU A 263 0.52 -2.48 12.17
CA LEU A 263 0.35 -2.83 13.58
C LEU A 263 0.65 -1.63 14.50
N ASN A 264 0.59 -0.41 13.97
CA ASN A 264 0.92 0.84 14.68
C ASN A 264 2.33 0.80 15.30
N GLY A 265 3.30 0.27 14.56
CA GLY A 265 4.69 0.15 15.00
C GLY A 265 4.98 -1.02 15.92
N LYS A 266 3.98 -1.86 16.24
CA LYS A 266 4.20 -3.08 17.03
C LYS A 266 4.80 -4.20 16.17
N VAL A 267 5.39 -5.17 16.82
CA VAL A 267 5.87 -6.42 16.21
C VAL A 267 4.74 -7.43 16.06
N PRO A 268 4.82 -8.40 15.12
CA PRO A 268 3.78 -9.40 14.88
C PRO A 268 3.55 -10.40 16.02
N ALA A 269 4.58 -10.69 16.79
CA ALA A 269 4.56 -11.69 17.88
C ALA A 269 4.74 -11.05 19.25
#